data_2276c4252cb51d850509e2c6e2052e1a
#
_entry.id   2276c4252cb51d850509e2c6e2052e1a
#
_cell.length_a   1.000
_cell.length_b   1.000
_cell.length_c   1.000
_cell.angle_alpha   90.00
_cell.angle_beta   90.00
_cell.angle_gamma   90.00
#
_symmetry.space_group_name_H-M   'P 1'
#
loop_
_entity.id
_entity.type
_entity.pdbx_description
1 polymer ?
#
loop_
_entity_poly.entity_id
_entity_poly.type
_entity_poly.pdbx_seq_one_letter_code
_entity_poly.pdbx_strand_id
1 'polypeptide(L)'
;MPPASRPWSAPPAPGPLDAVVELPGSKSLTARALLLAAVAGTPTTLTGVLRSRDTDLMITALRQLGADATALDPAGTRLRIQPAPTPLTGGGRIDCGLAGTVMRFLPPLALLADAPVTFDGDQAARTRPLT
;
A
#
# COMPACT_ATOMS: atom_id res chain seq x y z
N MET A 1 11.80 11.01 -33.07
CA MET A 1 12.90 10.92 -32.10
C MET A 1 12.51 11.73 -30.86
N PRO A 2 12.57 11.17 -29.66
CA PRO A 2 12.41 12.00 -28.46
C PRO A 2 13.56 13.00 -28.37
N PRO A 3 13.31 14.23 -27.87
CA PRO A 3 14.38 15.23 -27.73
C PRO A 3 15.45 14.67 -26.79
N ALA A 4 16.73 14.85 -27.19
CA ALA A 4 17.86 14.46 -26.36
C ALA A 4 17.75 15.15 -25.00
N SER A 5 17.68 14.37 -23.92
CA SER A 5 17.64 14.90 -22.56
C SER A 5 18.94 15.70 -22.33
N ARG A 6 18.81 17.00 -22.07
CA ARG A 6 19.97 17.79 -21.63
C ARG A 6 20.47 17.23 -20.30
N PRO A 7 21.78 16.94 -20.15
CA PRO A 7 22.33 16.53 -18.88
C PRO A 7 22.04 17.62 -17.83
N TRP A 8 21.50 17.22 -16.68
CA TRP A 8 21.35 18.11 -15.55
C TRP A 8 22.68 18.19 -14.79
N SER A 9 23.22 19.41 -14.64
CA SER A 9 24.43 19.64 -13.86
C SER A 9 24.04 19.91 -12.42
N ALA A 10 24.42 19.01 -11.49
CA ALA A 10 24.22 19.23 -10.08
C ALA A 10 25.04 20.44 -9.60
N PRO A 11 24.46 21.40 -8.87
CA PRO A 11 25.22 22.49 -8.28
C PRO A 11 26.20 21.91 -7.25
N PRO A 12 27.49 22.37 -7.25
CA PRO A 12 28.43 21.95 -6.24
C PRO A 12 28.03 22.52 -4.88
N ALA A 13 28.22 21.74 -3.83
CA ALA A 13 28.05 22.22 -2.47
C ALA A 13 29.18 23.19 -2.12
N PRO A 14 28.89 24.34 -1.50
CA PRO A 14 29.92 25.34 -1.14
C PRO A 14 30.83 24.90 0.02
N GLY A 15 30.49 23.78 0.70
CA GLY A 15 31.24 23.23 1.83
C GLY A 15 30.63 21.93 2.32
N PRO A 16 31.05 21.37 3.45
CA PRO A 16 30.44 20.24 4.10
C PRO A 16 28.94 20.51 4.35
N LEU A 17 28.08 19.54 4.03
CA LEU A 17 26.65 19.65 4.27
C LEU A 17 26.34 19.11 5.67
N ASP A 18 25.64 19.92 6.47
CA ASP A 18 24.99 19.51 7.72
C ASP A 18 23.52 19.85 7.59
N ALA A 19 22.70 18.85 7.27
CA ALA A 19 21.29 19.03 7.01
C ALA A 19 20.48 17.80 7.46
N VAL A 20 19.31 18.06 8.03
CA VAL A 20 18.30 17.04 8.32
C VAL A 20 17.24 17.11 7.23
N VAL A 21 17.00 15.99 6.55
CA VAL A 21 15.96 15.87 5.51
C VAL A 21 14.90 14.92 5.98
N GLU A 22 13.67 15.42 6.13
CA GLU A 22 12.52 14.56 6.40
C GLU A 22 12.09 13.85 5.12
N LEU A 23 12.03 12.51 5.18
CA LEU A 23 11.59 11.69 4.07
C LEU A 23 10.19 11.15 4.34
N PRO A 24 9.33 11.03 3.31
CA PRO A 24 8.05 10.34 3.45
C PRO A 24 8.27 8.87 3.80
N GLY A 25 7.26 8.24 4.39
CA GLY A 25 7.30 6.82 4.74
C GLY A 25 7.58 5.91 3.55
N SER A 26 8.15 4.75 3.81
CA SER A 26 8.41 3.74 2.77
C SER A 26 7.11 3.11 2.28
N LYS A 27 6.87 3.12 0.96
CA LYS A 27 5.72 2.46 0.33
C LYS A 27 5.63 0.97 0.69
N SER A 28 6.77 0.30 0.63
CA SER A 28 6.85 -1.15 0.85
C SER A 28 6.62 -1.52 2.32
N LEU A 29 7.13 -0.73 3.25
CA LEU A 29 6.88 -0.92 4.68
C LEU A 29 5.44 -0.59 5.03
N THR A 30 4.88 0.48 4.47
CA THR A 30 3.47 0.84 4.67
C THR A 30 2.53 -0.29 4.24
N ALA A 31 2.72 -0.87 3.05
CA ALA A 31 1.88 -1.95 2.56
C ALA A 31 1.93 -3.20 3.47
N ARG A 32 3.13 -3.56 3.97
CA ARG A 32 3.28 -4.68 4.90
C ARG A 32 2.68 -4.39 6.28
N ALA A 33 2.88 -3.19 6.81
CA ALA A 33 2.33 -2.79 8.09
C ALA A 33 0.80 -2.78 8.06
N LEU A 34 0.18 -2.30 6.98
CA LEU A 34 -1.26 -2.34 6.77
C LEU A 34 -1.80 -3.77 6.78
N LEU A 35 -1.14 -4.67 6.05
CA LEU A 35 -1.53 -6.08 5.98
C LEU A 35 -1.43 -6.75 7.36
N LEU A 36 -0.31 -6.59 8.07
CA LEU A 36 -0.12 -7.16 9.40
C LEU A 36 -1.12 -6.59 10.41
N ALA A 37 -1.40 -5.29 10.35
CA ALA A 37 -2.38 -4.65 11.22
C ALA A 37 -3.81 -5.14 10.95
N ALA A 38 -4.14 -5.45 9.68
CA ALA A 38 -5.46 -5.96 9.30
C ALA A 38 -5.75 -7.37 9.82
N VAL A 39 -4.71 -8.16 10.12
CA VAL A 39 -4.84 -9.53 10.68
C VAL A 39 -4.37 -9.63 12.13
N ALA A 40 -4.02 -8.51 12.76
CA ALA A 40 -3.64 -8.49 14.17
C ALA A 40 -4.82 -8.85 15.07
N GLY A 41 -4.53 -9.32 16.29
CA GLY A 41 -5.56 -9.64 17.27
C GLY A 41 -6.22 -8.41 17.92
N THR A 42 -5.65 -7.21 17.73
CA THR A 42 -6.09 -5.96 18.36
C THR A 42 -5.91 -4.77 17.43
N PRO A 43 -6.68 -3.68 17.64
CA PRO A 43 -6.51 -2.44 16.87
C PRO A 43 -5.09 -1.90 16.95
N THR A 44 -4.54 -1.50 15.81
CA THR A 44 -3.16 -1.02 15.67
C THR A 44 -3.14 0.41 15.13
N THR A 45 -2.27 1.27 15.68
CA THR A 45 -2.02 2.60 15.12
C THR A 45 -0.72 2.58 14.33
N LEU A 46 -0.79 2.94 13.05
CA LEU A 46 0.36 3.12 12.18
C LEU A 46 0.68 4.60 12.07
N THR A 47 1.97 4.95 12.15
CA THR A 47 2.49 6.31 11.98
C THR A 47 3.50 6.36 10.84
N GLY A 48 3.58 7.50 10.13
CA GLY A 48 4.48 7.64 8.98
C GLY A 48 4.02 6.85 7.75
N VAL A 49 2.73 6.61 7.63
CA VAL A 49 2.15 5.93 6.46
C VAL A 49 2.38 6.76 5.21
N LEU A 50 2.99 6.15 4.18
CA LEU A 50 3.07 6.78 2.88
C LEU A 50 1.69 6.78 2.21
N ARG A 51 1.22 7.95 1.79
CA ARG A 51 0.02 8.08 0.94
C ARG A 51 0.43 8.01 -0.52
N SER A 52 -0.12 7.06 -1.24
CA SER A 52 0.09 6.84 -2.67
C SER A 52 -1.06 6.01 -3.24
N ARG A 53 -1.22 5.99 -4.57
CA ARG A 53 -2.22 5.13 -5.23
C ARG A 53 -2.14 3.68 -4.73
N ASP A 54 -0.93 3.12 -4.61
CA ASP A 54 -0.73 1.72 -4.19
C ASP A 54 -1.17 1.47 -2.74
N THR A 55 -0.90 2.42 -1.84
CA THR A 55 -1.32 2.29 -0.44
C THR A 55 -2.82 2.50 -0.28
N ASP A 56 -3.43 3.36 -1.09
CA ASP A 56 -4.87 3.57 -1.10
C ASP A 56 -5.61 2.34 -1.65
N LEU A 57 -5.08 1.70 -2.69
CA LEU A 57 -5.58 0.42 -3.19
C LEU A 57 -5.47 -0.68 -2.12
N MET A 58 -4.35 -0.74 -1.39
CA MET A 58 -4.19 -1.69 -0.27
C MET A 58 -5.22 -1.46 0.83
N ILE A 59 -5.43 -0.22 1.25
CA ILE A 59 -6.43 0.14 2.27
C ILE A 59 -7.83 -0.25 1.80
N THR A 60 -8.17 0.06 0.56
CA THR A 60 -9.48 -0.28 -0.03
C THR A 60 -9.70 -1.78 -0.06
N ALA A 61 -8.69 -2.53 -0.48
CA ALA A 61 -8.75 -3.99 -0.54
C ALA A 61 -8.90 -4.63 0.85
N LEU A 62 -8.16 -4.14 1.85
CA LEU A 62 -8.28 -4.61 3.23
C LEU A 62 -9.66 -4.32 3.83
N ARG A 63 -10.27 -3.17 3.48
CA ARG A 63 -11.66 -2.87 3.87
C ARG A 63 -12.66 -3.83 3.25
N GLN A 64 -12.47 -4.22 2.00
CA GLN A 64 -13.31 -5.24 1.35
C GLN A 64 -13.19 -6.61 2.03
N LEU A 65 -12.03 -6.91 2.61
CA LEU A 65 -11.79 -8.13 3.39
C LEU A 65 -12.27 -8.00 4.86
N GLY A 66 -12.88 -6.87 5.24
CA GLY A 66 -13.51 -6.67 6.53
C GLY A 66 -12.68 -5.89 7.57
N ALA A 67 -11.46 -5.46 7.26
CA ALA A 67 -10.72 -4.54 8.11
C ALA A 67 -11.28 -3.12 8.00
N ASP A 68 -11.02 -2.25 8.99
CA ASP A 68 -11.25 -0.82 8.84
C ASP A 68 -9.94 -0.04 9.03
N ALA A 69 -9.84 1.08 8.33
CA ALA A 69 -8.69 1.98 8.38
C ALA A 69 -9.19 3.43 8.47
N THR A 70 -9.02 4.04 9.63
CA THR A 70 -9.46 5.41 9.90
C THR A 70 -8.26 6.34 9.99
N ALA A 71 -8.28 7.45 9.26
CA ALA A 71 -7.24 8.49 9.36
C ALA A 71 -7.36 9.23 10.70
N LEU A 72 -6.24 9.42 11.37
CA LEU A 72 -6.12 10.15 12.63
C LEU A 72 -5.53 11.55 12.44
N ASP A 73 -5.15 11.90 11.22
CA ASP A 73 -4.66 13.22 10.83
C ASP A 73 -5.17 13.61 9.43
N PRO A 74 -5.21 14.89 9.10
CA PRO A 74 -5.70 15.36 7.79
C PRO A 74 -4.87 14.85 6.60
N ALA A 75 -3.56 14.62 6.81
CA ALA A 75 -2.67 14.12 5.77
C ALA A 75 -2.81 12.60 5.53
N GLY A 76 -3.48 11.88 6.44
CA GLY A 76 -3.64 10.44 6.39
C GLY A 76 -2.33 9.68 6.60
N THR A 77 -1.34 10.30 7.27
CA THR A 77 -0.05 9.69 7.60
C THR A 77 -0.07 8.92 8.90
N ARG A 78 -1.15 9.10 9.69
CA ARG A 78 -1.46 8.29 10.88
C ARG A 78 -2.79 7.60 10.67
N LEU A 79 -2.79 6.27 10.76
CA LEU A 79 -3.98 5.46 10.56
C LEU A 79 -4.23 4.58 11.79
N ARG A 80 -5.48 4.48 12.21
CA ARG A 80 -5.95 3.42 13.10
C ARG A 80 -6.52 2.31 12.25
N ILE A 81 -5.99 1.10 12.40
CA ILE A 81 -6.46 -0.08 11.73
C ILE A 81 -7.22 -0.94 12.73
N GLN A 82 -8.49 -1.21 12.42
CA GLN A 82 -9.30 -2.21 13.09
C GLN A 82 -9.12 -3.52 12.33
N PRO A 83 -8.67 -4.61 12.97
CA PRO A 83 -8.48 -5.90 12.30
C PRO A 83 -9.76 -6.42 11.65
N ALA A 84 -9.61 -7.17 10.58
CA ALA A 84 -10.70 -7.90 9.96
C ALA A 84 -11.20 -9.04 10.87
N PRO A 85 -12.48 -9.44 10.76
CA PRO A 85 -13.01 -10.61 11.45
C PRO A 85 -12.35 -11.90 10.93
N THR A 86 -12.53 -12.99 11.64
CA THR A 86 -12.15 -14.33 11.18
C THR A 86 -13.41 -15.19 11.11
N PRO A 87 -13.76 -15.74 9.95
CA PRO A 87 -13.10 -15.60 8.63
C PRO A 87 -13.16 -14.17 8.08
N LEU A 88 -12.29 -13.87 7.09
CA LEU A 88 -12.33 -12.59 6.38
C LEU A 88 -13.59 -12.53 5.49
N THR A 89 -14.04 -11.33 5.18
CA THR A 89 -15.17 -11.12 4.26
C THR A 89 -14.74 -11.46 2.82
N GLY A 90 -15.49 -12.36 2.20
CA GLY A 90 -15.29 -12.79 0.81
C GLY A 90 -16.35 -12.25 -0.15
N GLY A 91 -16.45 -12.86 -1.34
CA GLY A 91 -17.46 -12.58 -2.36
C GLY A 91 -17.23 -11.31 -3.17
N GLY A 92 -16.15 -10.55 -2.92
CA GLY A 92 -15.86 -9.29 -3.56
C GLY A 92 -14.86 -9.37 -4.70
N ARG A 93 -14.70 -8.23 -5.42
CA ARG A 93 -13.65 -8.01 -6.42
C ARG A 93 -12.70 -6.93 -5.91
N ILE A 94 -11.43 -7.28 -5.79
CA ILE A 94 -10.36 -6.37 -5.38
C ILE A 94 -9.68 -5.81 -6.62
N ASP A 95 -9.66 -4.48 -6.73
CA ASP A 95 -8.86 -3.76 -7.72
C ASP A 95 -7.43 -3.61 -7.20
N CYS A 96 -6.49 -4.21 -7.92
CA CYS A 96 -5.06 -4.11 -7.63
C CYS A 96 -4.39 -2.94 -8.36
N GLY A 97 -5.04 -2.31 -9.34
CA GLY A 97 -4.41 -1.34 -10.23
C GLY A 97 -3.11 -1.89 -10.80
N LEU A 98 -1.99 -1.21 -10.54
CA LEU A 98 -0.62 -1.68 -10.85
C LEU A 98 0.18 -2.04 -9.58
N ALA A 99 -0.48 -2.08 -8.42
CA ALA A 99 0.16 -2.27 -7.12
C ALA A 99 0.64 -3.72 -6.94
N GLY A 100 1.90 -3.99 -7.21
CA GLY A 100 2.52 -5.32 -7.05
C GLY A 100 2.41 -5.88 -5.64
N THR A 101 2.35 -5.03 -4.61
CA THR A 101 2.17 -5.45 -3.22
C THR A 101 0.75 -5.97 -2.96
N VAL A 102 -0.28 -5.33 -3.55
CA VAL A 102 -1.67 -5.81 -3.48
C VAL A 102 -1.79 -7.16 -4.18
N MET A 103 -1.29 -7.25 -5.42
CA MET A 103 -1.33 -8.48 -6.24
C MET A 103 -0.62 -9.69 -5.60
N ARG A 104 0.42 -9.46 -4.77
CA ARG A 104 1.21 -10.57 -4.19
C ARG A 104 0.85 -10.89 -2.75
N PHE A 105 0.41 -9.91 -1.98
CA PHE A 105 0.21 -10.11 -0.54
C PHE A 105 -1.24 -10.46 -0.19
N LEU A 106 -2.21 -9.98 -0.95
CA LEU A 106 -3.62 -10.22 -0.61
C LEU A 106 -4.17 -11.57 -1.10
N PRO A 107 -3.76 -12.17 -2.24
CA PRO A 107 -4.28 -13.48 -2.61
C PRO A 107 -4.06 -14.57 -1.55
N PRO A 108 -2.88 -14.72 -0.93
CA PRO A 108 -2.70 -15.66 0.18
C PRO A 108 -3.61 -15.35 1.38
N LEU A 109 -3.83 -14.07 1.68
CA LEU A 109 -4.71 -13.65 2.76
C LEU A 109 -6.17 -13.99 2.47
N ALA A 110 -6.61 -13.81 1.22
CA ALA A 110 -7.98 -14.11 0.78
C ALA A 110 -8.36 -15.59 0.89
N LEU A 111 -7.40 -16.50 1.06
CA LEU A 111 -7.67 -17.91 1.37
C LEU A 111 -8.36 -18.09 2.74
N LEU A 112 -8.30 -17.10 3.61
CA LEU A 112 -8.96 -17.07 4.91
C LEU A 112 -10.37 -16.47 4.85
N ALA A 113 -10.85 -16.09 3.65
CA ALA A 113 -12.16 -15.50 3.47
C ALA A 113 -13.28 -16.56 3.43
N ASP A 114 -14.49 -16.15 3.82
CA ASP A 114 -15.69 -16.99 3.85
C ASP A 114 -16.28 -17.28 2.47
N ALA A 115 -15.84 -16.56 1.42
CA ALA A 115 -16.26 -16.76 0.04
C ALA A 115 -15.13 -16.39 -0.95
N PRO A 116 -15.18 -16.85 -2.23
CA PRO A 116 -14.16 -16.55 -3.22
C PRO A 116 -13.96 -15.04 -3.44
N VAL A 117 -12.70 -14.61 -3.55
CA VAL A 117 -12.32 -13.22 -3.84
C VAL A 117 -11.69 -13.15 -5.23
N THR A 118 -12.17 -12.24 -6.06
CA THR A 118 -11.62 -12.01 -7.40
C THR A 118 -10.64 -10.85 -7.36
N PHE A 119 -9.45 -11.05 -7.93
CA PHE A 119 -8.43 -10.00 -8.09
C PHE A 119 -8.34 -9.58 -9.55
N ASP A 120 -8.32 -8.27 -9.77
CA ASP A 120 -8.12 -7.68 -11.11
C ASP A 120 -7.33 -6.38 -10.98
N GLY A 121 -6.93 -5.80 -12.09
CA GLY A 121 -6.17 -4.55 -12.10
C GLY A 121 -6.10 -3.92 -13.49
N ASP A 122 -5.26 -2.91 -13.62
CA ASP A 122 -5.00 -2.24 -14.89
C ASP A 122 -4.55 -3.25 -15.96
N GLN A 123 -4.80 -2.95 -17.23
CA GLN A 123 -4.44 -3.85 -18.33
C GLN A 123 -2.96 -4.28 -18.28
N ALA A 124 -2.06 -3.37 -17.94
CA ALA A 124 -0.64 -3.68 -17.77
C ALA A 124 -0.34 -4.59 -16.56
N ALA A 125 -1.24 -4.71 -15.59
CA ALA A 125 -1.11 -5.65 -14.49
C ALA A 125 -1.39 -7.09 -14.92
N ARG A 126 -2.36 -7.28 -15.83
CA ARG A 126 -2.79 -8.60 -16.33
C ARG A 126 -1.71 -9.35 -17.10
N THR A 127 -0.72 -8.62 -17.63
CA THR A 127 0.41 -9.20 -18.38
C THR A 127 1.63 -9.49 -17.52
N ARG A 128 1.60 -9.13 -16.21
CA ARG A 128 2.72 -9.36 -15.31
C ARG A 128 2.75 -10.80 -14.82
N PRO A 129 3.91 -11.48 -14.84
CA PRO A 129 4.05 -12.77 -14.20
C PRO A 129 3.86 -12.60 -12.67
N LEU A 130 2.99 -13.42 -12.08
CA LEU A 130 2.72 -13.45 -10.63
C LEU A 130 3.50 -14.58 -9.93
N THR A 131 4.36 -15.26 -10.68
CA THR A 131 5.27 -16.31 -10.19
C THR A 131 6.56 -15.71 -9.67
#